data_6013e18a522c926727c400ca6b93c87a
#
_entry.id   6013e18a522c926727c400ca6b93c87a
#
_cell.length_a   1.000
_cell.length_b   1.000
_cell.length_c   1.000
_cell.angle_alpha   90.00
_cell.angle_beta   90.00
_cell.angle_gamma   90.00
#
_symmetry.space_group_name_H-M   'P 1'
#
loop_
_entity.id
_entity.type
_entity.pdbx_description
1 polymer ?
#
loop_
_entity_poly.entity_id
_entity_poly.type
_entity_poly.pdbx_seq_one_letter_code
_entity_poly.pdbx_strand_id
1 'polypeptide(L)'
;MEKKFELVKKNTKIAYDSNGEEITLYQIRALRDFTCPFKLNPDGEILDQTLVKKGELGGYIQKEENLSHEGDCWIFEDSEVRGNARVEGNARLVGRTLVRDNAVVKGYSCLSASAYVWGNAVLDGCTQMKGMVSIGGNSTTNGYVCIHGNSQVRGDSVLDGHIFLNGTIVVEDAKLTGDVHLCGQYLVSFNVDGQKGIAAYRTTELIYKQNDYDPERNSFEYFVASTKEDIWSHHMFRGTGEKLIQFVEKKYPASTEYYRNLMEYHKKQYNL
;
A
#
# COMPACT_ATOMS: atom_id res chain seq x y z
N MET A 1 11.30 -26.86 18.04
CA MET A 1 11.71 -26.06 16.86
C MET A 1 13.00 -25.33 17.18
N GLU A 2 13.96 -25.32 16.26
CA GLU A 2 15.21 -24.60 16.47
C GLU A 2 14.98 -23.09 16.41
N LYS A 3 15.50 -22.34 17.42
CA LYS A 3 15.33 -20.89 17.46
C LYS A 3 16.12 -20.23 16.31
N LYS A 4 15.46 -19.33 15.59
CA LYS A 4 16.09 -18.53 14.51
C LYS A 4 16.90 -17.38 15.04
N PHE A 5 16.47 -16.76 16.15
CA PHE A 5 17.09 -15.60 16.76
C PHE A 5 16.98 -15.61 18.29
N GLU A 6 17.69 -14.69 18.93
CA GLU A 6 17.58 -14.39 20.35
C GLU A 6 17.51 -12.89 20.59
N LEU A 7 17.02 -12.48 21.76
CA LEU A 7 17.03 -11.10 22.22
C LEU A 7 18.37 -10.75 22.86
N VAL A 8 19.03 -9.71 22.38
CA VAL A 8 20.29 -9.21 22.92
C VAL A 8 19.99 -8.25 24.06
N LYS A 9 19.89 -8.76 25.30
CA LYS A 9 19.49 -7.99 26.51
C LYS A 9 20.36 -6.77 26.83
N LYS A 10 21.56 -6.69 26.29
CA LYS A 10 22.49 -5.53 26.49
C LYS A 10 22.29 -4.43 25.44
N ASN A 11 21.64 -4.72 24.33
CA ASN A 11 21.37 -3.79 23.24
C ASN A 11 19.88 -3.45 23.26
N THR A 12 19.55 -2.38 23.98
CA THR A 12 18.16 -1.97 24.18
C THR A 12 17.94 -0.55 23.67
N LYS A 13 16.67 -0.27 23.34
CA LYS A 13 16.18 1.04 22.95
C LYS A 13 14.90 1.33 23.74
N ILE A 14 14.76 2.54 24.24
CA ILE A 14 13.51 2.99 24.85
C ILE A 14 12.57 3.49 23.75
N ALA A 15 11.33 3.09 23.84
CA ALA A 15 10.24 3.54 22.98
C ALA A 15 9.00 3.80 23.83
N TYR A 16 7.91 4.28 23.21
CA TYR A 16 6.65 4.54 23.90
C TYR A 16 5.52 3.77 23.21
N ASP A 17 4.66 3.16 23.97
CA ASP A 17 3.47 2.48 23.46
C ASP A 17 2.38 3.47 22.99
N SER A 18 1.20 2.96 22.60
CA SER A 18 0.05 3.78 22.17
C SER A 18 -0.57 4.64 23.30
N ASN A 19 -0.31 4.31 24.56
CA ASN A 19 -0.75 5.05 25.73
C ASN A 19 0.28 6.07 26.21
N GLY A 20 1.47 6.11 25.60
CA GLY A 20 2.60 6.94 25.98
C GLY A 20 3.44 6.36 27.13
N GLU A 21 3.23 5.07 27.47
CA GLU A 21 4.02 4.38 28.47
C GLU A 21 5.36 3.94 27.89
N GLU A 22 6.41 4.04 28.72
CA GLU A 22 7.75 3.65 28.32
C GLU A 22 7.86 2.12 28.19
N ILE A 23 8.39 1.67 27.05
CA ILE A 23 8.67 0.27 26.77
C ILE A 23 10.11 0.06 26.35
N THR A 24 10.66 -1.09 26.67
CA THR A 24 12.00 -1.48 26.26
C THR A 24 11.93 -2.38 25.03
N LEU A 25 12.70 -2.03 24.01
CA LEU A 25 12.91 -2.85 22.82
C LEU A 25 14.31 -3.47 22.90
N TYR A 26 14.40 -4.72 22.44
CA TYR A 26 15.63 -5.50 22.43
C TYR A 26 16.08 -5.74 20.99
N GLN A 27 17.37 -5.51 20.71
CA GLN A 27 17.92 -5.88 19.41
C GLN A 27 17.94 -7.40 19.26
N ILE A 28 17.65 -7.91 18.06
CA ILE A 28 17.70 -9.34 17.77
C ILE A 28 19.06 -9.75 17.21
N ARG A 29 19.44 -11.01 17.41
CA ARG A 29 20.64 -11.63 16.83
C ARG A 29 20.31 -12.99 16.23
N ALA A 30 20.73 -13.23 14.99
CA ALA A 30 20.52 -14.50 14.30
C ALA A 30 21.32 -15.65 14.96
N LEU A 31 20.69 -16.80 15.14
CA LEU A 31 21.28 -18.01 15.72
C LEU A 31 21.72 -19.02 14.66
N ARG A 32 21.28 -18.86 13.42
CA ARG A 32 21.66 -19.69 12.27
C ARG A 32 21.73 -18.85 11.01
N ASP A 33 22.32 -19.38 9.96
CA ASP A 33 22.28 -18.80 8.62
C ASP A 33 20.90 -19.06 7.97
N PHE A 34 20.37 -18.07 7.25
CA PHE A 34 19.17 -18.21 6.41
C PHE A 34 19.10 -17.08 5.37
N THR A 35 18.29 -17.25 4.34
CA THR A 35 18.09 -16.23 3.31
C THR A 35 16.72 -15.59 3.43
N CYS A 36 16.69 -14.25 3.55
CA CYS A 36 15.47 -13.46 3.57
C CYS A 36 15.20 -12.90 2.17
N PRO A 37 14.13 -13.32 1.47
CA PRO A 37 13.77 -12.81 0.16
C PRO A 37 13.30 -11.36 0.25
N PHE A 38 13.59 -10.52 -0.77
CA PHE A 38 13.14 -9.14 -0.74
C PHE A 38 12.60 -8.61 -2.07
N LYS A 39 12.72 -9.34 -3.13
CA LYS A 39 12.17 -8.98 -4.43
C LYS A 39 11.58 -10.21 -5.10
N LEU A 40 10.30 -10.10 -5.42
CA LEU A 40 9.60 -11.08 -6.22
C LEU A 40 9.11 -10.43 -7.51
N ASN A 41 8.93 -11.25 -8.55
CA ASN A 41 8.15 -10.84 -9.71
C ASN A 41 6.64 -11.04 -9.42
N PRO A 42 5.74 -10.56 -10.29
CA PRO A 42 4.30 -10.77 -10.12
C PRO A 42 3.87 -12.24 -10.11
N ASP A 43 4.69 -13.14 -10.67
CA ASP A 43 4.44 -14.59 -10.70
C ASP A 43 4.90 -15.30 -9.41
N GLY A 44 5.48 -14.54 -8.46
CA GLY A 44 5.92 -15.04 -7.15
C GLY A 44 7.34 -15.66 -7.14
N GLU A 45 8.11 -15.53 -8.20
CA GLU A 45 9.50 -16.00 -8.23
C GLU A 45 10.41 -15.03 -7.46
N ILE A 46 11.31 -15.56 -6.64
CA ILE A 46 12.29 -14.77 -5.90
C ILE A 46 13.36 -14.25 -6.87
N LEU A 47 13.37 -12.95 -7.09
CA LEU A 47 14.36 -12.27 -7.93
C LEU A 47 15.61 -11.87 -7.16
N ASP A 48 15.47 -11.62 -5.85
CA ASP A 48 16.59 -11.21 -5.02
C ASP A 48 16.35 -11.55 -3.53
N GLN A 49 17.43 -11.80 -2.79
CA GLN A 49 17.39 -12.21 -1.39
C GLN A 49 18.65 -11.79 -0.64
N THR A 50 18.55 -11.60 0.67
CA THR A 50 19.67 -11.27 1.54
C THR A 50 20.02 -12.45 2.41
N LEU A 51 21.30 -12.84 2.44
CA LEU A 51 21.81 -13.82 3.39
C LEU A 51 21.98 -13.15 4.76
N VAL A 52 21.29 -13.69 5.76
CA VAL A 52 21.47 -13.36 7.18
C VAL A 52 22.37 -14.42 7.79
N LYS A 53 23.52 -14.01 8.32
CA LYS A 53 24.51 -14.93 8.90
C LYS A 53 24.27 -15.08 10.40
N LYS A 54 24.60 -16.27 10.90
CA LYS A 54 24.67 -16.51 12.35
C LYS A 54 25.51 -15.46 13.06
N GLY A 55 24.95 -14.85 14.11
CA GLY A 55 25.57 -13.77 14.90
C GLY A 55 25.25 -12.37 14.37
N GLU A 56 24.66 -12.24 13.18
CA GLU A 56 24.24 -10.94 12.63
C GLU A 56 23.16 -10.31 13.49
N LEU A 57 23.30 -9.00 13.74
CA LEU A 57 22.34 -8.22 14.49
C LEU A 57 21.24 -7.73 13.54
N GLY A 58 20.00 -7.85 13.98
CA GLY A 58 18.84 -7.28 13.28
C GLY A 58 18.33 -6.02 13.96
N GLY A 59 17.06 -5.69 13.70
CA GLY A 59 16.35 -4.56 14.31
C GLY A 59 15.90 -4.83 15.76
N TYR A 60 14.84 -4.14 16.18
CA TYR A 60 14.40 -4.11 17.56
C TYR A 60 12.99 -4.65 17.73
N ILE A 61 12.77 -5.48 18.75
CA ILE A 61 11.45 -6.01 19.11
C ILE A 61 11.20 -5.86 20.61
N GLN A 62 9.94 -5.71 21.00
CA GLN A 62 9.56 -5.62 22.41
C GLN A 62 9.60 -6.97 23.11
N LYS A 63 9.17 -8.03 22.43
CA LYS A 63 9.08 -9.39 22.95
C LYS A 63 9.31 -10.42 21.84
N GLU A 64 9.64 -11.66 22.21
CA GLU A 64 10.01 -12.73 21.27
C GLU A 64 8.89 -13.02 20.25
N GLU A 65 7.62 -12.89 20.66
CA GLU A 65 6.44 -13.15 19.83
C GLU A 65 6.26 -12.13 18.70
N ASN A 66 6.98 -11.00 18.70
CA ASN A 66 6.91 -10.01 17.63
C ASN A 66 7.57 -10.47 16.32
N LEU A 67 8.43 -11.48 16.35
CA LEU A 67 9.08 -12.05 15.16
C LEU A 67 8.97 -13.58 15.20
N SER A 68 8.47 -14.18 14.12
CA SER A 68 8.34 -15.63 14.03
C SER A 68 9.71 -16.31 13.91
N HIS A 69 9.87 -17.46 14.57
CA HIS A 69 10.98 -18.39 14.36
C HIS A 69 10.81 -19.25 13.10
N GLU A 70 9.57 -19.31 12.58
CA GLU A 70 9.24 -20.00 11.33
C GLU A 70 9.46 -19.07 10.13
N GLY A 71 9.72 -19.68 8.97
CA GLY A 71 10.00 -18.94 7.74
C GLY A 71 11.28 -18.11 7.81
N ASP A 72 11.47 -17.27 6.81
CA ASP A 72 12.70 -16.49 6.60
C ASP A 72 12.52 -14.98 6.83
N CYS A 73 11.45 -14.60 7.57
CA CYS A 73 11.22 -13.20 7.93
C CYS A 73 12.38 -12.65 8.78
N TRP A 74 12.71 -11.36 8.52
CA TRP A 74 13.75 -10.67 9.29
C TRP A 74 13.50 -9.17 9.39
N ILE A 75 14.01 -8.60 10.48
CA ILE A 75 13.95 -7.17 10.79
C ILE A 75 15.39 -6.65 10.75
N PHE A 76 15.65 -5.69 9.86
CA PHE A 76 16.98 -5.12 9.64
C PHE A 76 17.07 -3.71 10.24
N GLU A 77 18.31 -3.24 10.45
CA GLU A 77 18.66 -1.87 10.79
C GLU A 77 17.91 -1.32 12.03
N ASP A 78 17.33 -0.13 11.92
CA ASP A 78 16.59 0.55 12.98
C ASP A 78 15.08 0.24 12.98
N SER A 79 14.67 -0.80 12.27
CA SER A 79 13.27 -1.21 12.21
C SER A 79 12.78 -1.76 13.55
N GLU A 80 11.55 -1.44 13.92
CA GLU A 80 10.95 -1.76 15.21
C GLU A 80 9.64 -2.54 15.08
N VAL A 81 9.46 -3.55 15.94
CA VAL A 81 8.17 -4.22 16.12
C VAL A 81 7.80 -4.24 17.60
N ARG A 82 6.61 -3.75 17.94
CA ARG A 82 6.19 -3.59 19.34
C ARG A 82 4.68 -3.83 19.55
N GLY A 83 4.27 -3.87 20.82
CA GLY A 83 2.90 -4.27 21.18
C GLY A 83 2.66 -5.75 20.89
N ASN A 84 1.50 -6.05 20.34
CA ASN A 84 1.13 -7.38 19.89
C ASN A 84 1.38 -7.61 18.40
N ALA A 85 2.06 -6.68 17.75
CA ALA A 85 2.37 -6.80 16.32
C ALA A 85 3.28 -7.99 16.04
N ARG A 86 3.13 -8.60 14.87
CA ARG A 86 3.87 -9.79 14.46
C ARG A 86 4.42 -9.67 13.05
N VAL A 87 5.64 -10.17 12.87
CA VAL A 87 6.29 -10.35 11.58
C VAL A 87 6.50 -11.82 11.34
N GLU A 88 5.93 -12.37 10.28
CA GLU A 88 5.82 -13.81 10.03
C GLU A 88 6.18 -14.15 8.57
N GLY A 89 6.28 -15.47 8.28
CA GLY A 89 6.51 -15.97 6.91
C GLY A 89 7.86 -15.54 6.37
N ASN A 90 7.87 -14.85 5.25
CA ASN A 90 9.08 -14.34 4.57
C ASN A 90 9.12 -12.80 4.56
N ALA A 91 8.41 -12.16 5.48
CA ALA A 91 8.32 -10.72 5.54
C ALA A 91 9.65 -10.05 5.93
N ARG A 92 9.91 -8.87 5.37
CA ARG A 92 11.15 -8.12 5.55
C ARG A 92 10.87 -6.67 5.95
N LEU A 93 11.54 -6.20 7.00
CA LEU A 93 11.53 -4.81 7.44
C LEU A 93 12.94 -4.23 7.33
N VAL A 94 13.09 -3.06 6.69
CA VAL A 94 14.40 -2.42 6.44
C VAL A 94 14.31 -0.91 6.66
N GLY A 95 15.35 -0.30 7.19
CA GLY A 95 15.41 1.15 7.42
C GLY A 95 14.85 1.52 8.78
N ARG A 96 13.90 2.46 8.80
CA ARG A 96 13.24 2.93 10.02
C ARG A 96 11.76 2.57 10.02
N THR A 97 11.47 1.32 9.68
CA THR A 97 10.08 0.86 9.66
C THR A 97 9.56 0.61 11.06
N LEU A 98 8.27 0.84 11.26
CA LEU A 98 7.61 0.59 12.53
C LEU A 98 6.35 -0.24 12.32
N VAL A 99 6.24 -1.36 13.04
CA VAL A 99 5.04 -2.19 13.11
C VAL A 99 4.59 -2.25 14.57
N ARG A 100 3.35 -1.87 14.88
CA ARG A 100 2.86 -1.82 16.27
C ARG A 100 1.41 -2.24 16.43
N ASP A 101 0.94 -2.17 17.67
CA ASP A 101 -0.41 -2.51 18.13
C ASP A 101 -0.69 -4.01 17.91
N ASN A 102 -1.67 -4.38 17.07
CA ASN A 102 -1.99 -5.77 16.72
C ASN A 102 -1.67 -6.08 15.25
N ALA A 103 -0.91 -5.24 14.57
CA ALA A 103 -0.64 -5.38 13.14
C ALA A 103 0.15 -6.67 12.82
N VAL A 104 -0.17 -7.28 11.69
CA VAL A 104 0.50 -8.48 11.19
C VAL A 104 1.10 -8.23 9.82
N VAL A 105 2.40 -8.47 9.69
CA VAL A 105 3.12 -8.38 8.42
C VAL A 105 3.64 -9.77 8.07
N LYS A 106 3.13 -10.35 6.99
CA LYS A 106 3.44 -11.73 6.62
C LYS A 106 3.56 -11.91 5.09
N GLY A 107 3.57 -13.17 4.63
CA GLY A 107 3.79 -13.49 3.22
C GLY A 107 5.20 -13.10 2.80
N TYR A 108 5.32 -12.45 1.65
CA TYR A 108 6.56 -11.85 1.12
C TYR A 108 6.52 -10.32 1.21
N SER A 109 5.90 -9.78 2.26
CA SER A 109 5.77 -8.35 2.44
C SER A 109 7.13 -7.71 2.73
N CYS A 110 7.45 -6.62 2.04
CA CYS A 110 8.69 -5.86 2.20
C CYS A 110 8.41 -4.40 2.54
N LEU A 111 8.75 -4.01 3.76
CA LEU A 111 8.62 -2.65 4.26
C LEU A 111 9.98 -1.98 4.27
N SER A 112 10.10 -0.78 3.70
CA SER A 112 11.38 -0.08 3.61
C SER A 112 11.27 1.42 3.84
N ALA A 113 12.41 2.05 4.11
CA ALA A 113 12.56 3.46 4.45
C ALA A 113 11.87 3.80 5.79
N SER A 114 10.76 4.56 5.78
CA SER A 114 10.02 4.96 6.99
C SER A 114 8.57 4.46 6.93
N ALA A 115 8.38 3.24 6.42
CA ALA A 115 7.06 2.64 6.35
C ALA A 115 6.50 2.32 7.75
N TYR A 116 5.20 2.50 7.92
CA TYR A 116 4.53 2.40 9.20
C TYR A 116 3.25 1.55 9.10
N VAL A 117 3.13 0.52 9.96
CA VAL A 117 1.95 -0.35 10.03
C VAL A 117 1.43 -0.38 11.46
N TRP A 118 0.12 -0.14 11.65
CA TRP A 118 -0.47 0.01 12.98
C TRP A 118 -1.92 -0.49 13.06
N GLY A 119 -2.46 -0.50 14.29
CA GLY A 119 -3.82 -0.95 14.53
C GLY A 119 -3.96 -2.47 14.38
N ASN A 120 -4.98 -2.91 13.68
CA ASN A 120 -5.23 -4.31 13.36
C ASN A 120 -4.89 -4.64 11.88
N ALA A 121 -4.06 -3.84 11.24
CA ALA A 121 -3.74 -4.01 9.83
C ALA A 121 -3.05 -5.35 9.55
N VAL A 122 -3.43 -6.01 8.45
CA VAL A 122 -2.85 -7.27 8.01
C VAL A 122 -2.28 -7.12 6.61
N LEU A 123 -0.97 -7.24 6.49
CA LEU A 123 -0.26 -7.24 5.22
C LEU A 123 0.13 -8.66 4.85
N ASP A 124 -0.38 -9.14 3.71
CA ASP A 124 -0.11 -10.48 3.16
C ASP A 124 0.27 -10.40 1.67
N GLY A 125 0.49 -11.55 1.06
CA GLY A 125 0.92 -11.64 -0.34
C GLY A 125 2.31 -11.06 -0.56
N CYS A 126 2.46 -10.22 -1.58
CA CYS A 126 3.68 -9.48 -1.93
C CYS A 126 3.45 -7.98 -1.74
N THR A 127 3.23 -7.53 -0.50
CA THR A 127 3.03 -6.11 -0.22
C THR A 127 4.36 -5.40 -0.09
N GLN A 128 4.62 -4.43 -0.97
CA GLN A 128 5.82 -3.59 -0.95
C GLN A 128 5.48 -2.16 -0.55
N MET A 129 6.08 -1.68 0.54
CA MET A 129 5.96 -0.31 1.03
C MET A 129 7.31 0.39 0.97
N LYS A 130 7.39 1.53 0.27
CA LYS A 130 8.63 2.29 0.13
C LYS A 130 8.38 3.79 0.28
N GLY A 131 9.03 4.41 1.25
CA GLY A 131 8.87 5.84 1.54
C GLY A 131 8.23 6.07 2.91
N MET A 132 7.48 7.16 3.05
CA MET A 132 6.69 7.47 4.25
C MET A 132 5.26 6.93 4.11
N VAL A 133 5.14 5.65 3.80
CA VAL A 133 3.87 4.98 3.59
C VAL A 133 3.33 4.48 4.92
N SER A 134 2.04 4.67 5.18
CA SER A 134 1.38 4.10 6.36
C SER A 134 0.16 3.25 6.00
N ILE A 135 0.03 2.11 6.66
CA ILE A 135 -1.16 1.25 6.61
C ILE A 135 -1.64 1.02 8.04
N GLY A 136 -2.92 1.29 8.30
CA GLY A 136 -3.46 1.17 9.65
C GLY A 136 -4.97 0.95 9.72
N GLY A 137 -5.51 1.03 10.95
CA GLY A 137 -6.90 0.66 11.21
C GLY A 137 -7.08 -0.85 11.12
N ASN A 138 -8.11 -1.31 10.41
CA ASN A 138 -8.38 -2.72 10.10
C ASN A 138 -8.03 -3.04 8.63
N SER A 139 -7.15 -2.26 8.02
CA SER A 139 -6.83 -2.40 6.60
C SER A 139 -6.13 -3.72 6.29
N THR A 140 -6.43 -4.29 5.13
CA THR A 140 -5.80 -5.53 4.67
C THR A 140 -5.20 -5.37 3.28
N THR A 141 -4.08 -6.05 3.04
CA THR A 141 -3.48 -6.17 1.71
C THR A 141 -3.30 -7.64 1.35
N ASN A 142 -3.52 -7.97 0.08
CA ASN A 142 -3.25 -9.28 -0.49
C ASN A 142 -2.90 -9.16 -1.99
N GLY A 143 -2.26 -10.19 -2.55
CA GLY A 143 -1.78 -10.15 -3.93
C GLY A 143 -0.47 -9.38 -4.09
N TYR A 144 -0.31 -8.66 -5.18
CA TYR A 144 0.87 -7.85 -5.48
C TYR A 144 0.54 -6.37 -5.27
N VAL A 145 0.86 -5.85 -4.08
CA VAL A 145 0.52 -4.48 -3.67
C VAL A 145 1.77 -3.65 -3.50
N CYS A 146 1.97 -2.64 -4.33
CA CYS A 146 3.10 -1.70 -4.27
C CYS A 146 2.62 -0.31 -3.87
N ILE A 147 3.12 0.22 -2.75
CA ILE A 147 2.75 1.54 -2.25
C ILE A 147 4.03 2.35 -2.03
N HIS A 148 4.15 3.46 -2.76
CA HIS A 148 5.32 4.33 -2.74
C HIS A 148 4.96 5.77 -2.35
N GLY A 149 5.97 6.54 -1.96
CA GLY A 149 5.83 7.98 -1.68
C GLY A 149 5.34 8.27 -0.27
N ASN A 150 4.28 9.07 -0.13
CA ASN A 150 3.66 9.51 1.12
C ASN A 150 2.21 9.00 1.26
N SER A 151 1.95 7.79 0.78
CA SER A 151 0.59 7.27 0.73
C SER A 151 0.13 6.70 2.08
N GLN A 152 -1.18 6.78 2.34
CA GLN A 152 -1.81 6.29 3.55
C GLN A 152 -2.99 5.38 3.20
N VAL A 153 -3.07 4.22 3.85
CA VAL A 153 -4.21 3.31 3.79
C VAL A 153 -4.75 3.13 5.19
N ARG A 154 -6.01 3.45 5.42
CA ARG A 154 -6.59 3.45 6.77
C ARG A 154 -8.07 3.04 6.79
N GLY A 155 -8.63 2.96 8.00
CA GLY A 155 -10.01 2.51 8.20
C GLY A 155 -10.15 1.01 7.95
N ASP A 156 -11.20 0.60 7.27
CA ASP A 156 -11.51 -0.78 6.88
C ASP A 156 -11.11 -1.07 5.42
N SER A 157 -10.01 -0.45 4.94
CA SER A 157 -9.59 -0.55 3.54
C SER A 157 -9.07 -1.94 3.18
N VAL A 158 -9.38 -2.39 1.96
CA VAL A 158 -8.92 -3.67 1.38
C VAL A 158 -8.21 -3.40 0.05
N LEU A 159 -6.96 -3.83 -0.07
CA LEU A 159 -6.20 -3.80 -1.31
C LEU A 159 -5.90 -5.25 -1.73
N ASP A 160 -6.54 -5.73 -2.80
CA ASP A 160 -6.43 -7.12 -3.24
C ASP A 160 -6.27 -7.22 -4.76
N GLY A 161 -5.14 -7.77 -5.21
CA GLY A 161 -4.81 -7.90 -6.63
C GLY A 161 -3.48 -7.26 -6.99
N HIS A 162 -3.37 -6.68 -8.18
CA HIS A 162 -2.21 -5.92 -8.64
C HIS A 162 -2.44 -4.42 -8.40
N ILE A 163 -2.10 -3.95 -7.22
CA ILE A 163 -2.35 -2.57 -6.81
C ILE A 163 -1.03 -1.79 -6.79
N PHE A 164 -0.97 -0.70 -7.52
CA PHE A 164 0.17 0.20 -7.54
C PHE A 164 -0.27 1.62 -7.16
N LEU A 165 0.20 2.10 -6.00
CA LEU A 165 -0.05 3.44 -5.50
C LEU A 165 1.27 4.20 -5.40
N ASN A 166 1.39 5.32 -6.10
CA ASN A 166 2.62 6.13 -6.07
C ASN A 166 2.29 7.61 -5.93
N GLY A 167 2.80 8.25 -4.89
CA GLY A 167 2.60 9.68 -4.64
C GLY A 167 2.08 9.96 -3.24
N THR A 168 1.10 10.85 -3.14
CA THR A 168 0.40 11.20 -1.90
C THR A 168 -1.04 10.72 -2.00
N ILE A 169 -1.25 9.44 -1.80
CA ILE A 169 -2.55 8.80 -1.99
C ILE A 169 -3.09 8.40 -0.61
N VAL A 170 -4.31 8.81 -0.32
CA VAL A 170 -5.03 8.37 0.88
C VAL A 170 -6.15 7.42 0.44
N VAL A 171 -6.13 6.19 0.95
CA VAL A 171 -7.21 5.21 0.79
C VAL A 171 -7.88 5.06 2.14
N GLU A 172 -9.17 5.37 2.23
CA GLU A 172 -9.92 5.36 3.49
C GLU A 172 -11.26 4.66 3.31
N ASP A 173 -11.50 3.61 4.09
CA ASP A 173 -12.73 2.82 4.06
C ASP A 173 -13.12 2.35 2.65
N ALA A 174 -12.12 1.96 1.86
CA ALA A 174 -12.28 1.64 0.45
C ALA A 174 -11.71 0.27 0.10
N LYS A 175 -12.33 -0.39 -0.88
CA LYS A 175 -11.84 -1.64 -1.42
C LYS A 175 -11.30 -1.42 -2.84
N LEU A 176 -10.00 -1.69 -3.02
CA LEU A 176 -9.33 -1.68 -4.32
C LEU A 176 -9.03 -3.13 -4.71
N THR A 177 -9.56 -3.57 -5.84
CA THR A 177 -9.39 -4.95 -6.34
C THR A 177 -8.98 -4.98 -7.80
N GLY A 178 -8.37 -6.08 -8.22
CA GLY A 178 -7.95 -6.27 -9.60
C GLY A 178 -6.66 -5.53 -9.96
N ASP A 179 -6.60 -4.87 -11.10
CA ASP A 179 -5.43 -4.15 -11.60
C ASP A 179 -5.65 -2.64 -11.48
N VAL A 180 -5.13 -2.03 -10.39
CA VAL A 180 -5.33 -0.61 -10.06
C VAL A 180 -4.00 0.11 -9.99
N HIS A 181 -3.81 1.12 -10.84
CA HIS A 181 -2.63 1.97 -10.87
C HIS A 181 -3.01 3.42 -10.58
N LEU A 182 -2.58 3.96 -9.44
CA LEU A 182 -2.79 5.35 -9.07
C LEU A 182 -1.44 6.04 -8.88
N CYS A 183 -1.21 7.13 -9.62
CA CYS A 183 -0.01 7.95 -9.52
C CYS A 183 -0.40 9.42 -9.35
N GLY A 184 0.03 10.07 -8.25
CA GLY A 184 -0.28 11.47 -7.99
C GLY A 184 -0.78 11.76 -6.58
N GLN A 185 -1.77 12.64 -6.46
CA GLN A 185 -2.39 13.03 -5.20
C GLN A 185 -3.88 12.72 -5.23
N TYR A 186 -4.33 11.79 -4.44
CA TYR A 186 -5.72 11.31 -4.43
C TYR A 186 -6.22 11.01 -3.03
N LEU A 187 -7.52 11.25 -2.83
CA LEU A 187 -8.30 10.66 -1.76
C LEU A 187 -9.24 9.63 -2.38
N VAL A 188 -9.07 8.38 -2.00
CA VAL A 188 -9.90 7.25 -2.44
C VAL A 188 -10.73 6.78 -1.25
N SER A 189 -11.99 7.16 -1.20
CA SER A 189 -12.95 6.78 -0.14
C SER A 189 -14.12 5.96 -0.72
N PHE A 190 -13.83 5.08 -1.67
CA PHE A 190 -14.79 4.34 -2.46
C PHE A 190 -14.16 3.05 -3.02
N ASN A 191 -15.00 2.07 -3.31
CA ASN A 191 -14.54 0.81 -3.87
C ASN A 191 -14.13 0.98 -5.34
N VAL A 192 -12.98 0.43 -5.70
CA VAL A 192 -12.41 0.44 -7.04
C VAL A 192 -12.17 -1.00 -7.48
N ASP A 193 -12.75 -1.39 -8.61
CA ASP A 193 -12.50 -2.68 -9.25
C ASP A 193 -11.80 -2.44 -10.59
N GLY A 194 -10.49 -2.75 -10.61
CA GLY A 194 -9.64 -2.48 -11.76
C GLY A 194 -9.79 -3.53 -12.86
N GLN A 195 -10.19 -3.10 -14.05
CA GLN A 195 -10.15 -3.89 -15.28
C GLN A 195 -9.46 -3.10 -16.39
N LYS A 196 -8.26 -3.54 -16.83
CA LYS A 196 -7.53 -2.99 -18.01
C LYS A 196 -7.43 -1.46 -18.06
N GLY A 197 -7.02 -0.83 -16.97
CA GLY A 197 -6.84 0.63 -16.87
C GLY A 197 -8.13 1.42 -16.66
N ILE A 198 -9.26 0.76 -16.49
CA ILE A 198 -10.54 1.33 -16.09
C ILE A 198 -10.89 0.74 -14.73
N ALA A 199 -11.24 1.59 -13.78
CA ALA A 199 -11.60 1.15 -12.45
C ALA A 199 -13.08 1.42 -12.17
N ALA A 200 -13.80 0.42 -11.66
CA ALA A 200 -15.18 0.58 -11.21
C ALA A 200 -15.20 1.23 -9.81
N TYR A 201 -15.98 2.27 -9.71
CA TYR A 201 -16.15 3.05 -8.49
C TYR A 201 -17.45 2.67 -7.80
N ARG A 202 -17.39 2.12 -6.57
CA ARG A 202 -18.53 1.43 -5.96
C ARG A 202 -19.20 0.55 -7.01
N THR A 203 -20.09 -0.21 -6.92
CA THR A 203 -20.70 -1.05 -7.98
C THR A 203 -21.36 -0.27 -9.14
N THR A 204 -21.34 1.05 -9.13
CA THR A 204 -22.10 1.91 -10.06
C THR A 204 -21.30 3.05 -10.69
N GLU A 205 -20.03 3.22 -10.36
CA GLU A 205 -19.20 4.29 -10.91
C GLU A 205 -17.98 3.73 -11.62
N LEU A 206 -17.58 4.36 -12.72
CA LEU A 206 -16.35 4.07 -13.47
C LEU A 206 -15.36 5.21 -13.29
N ILE A 207 -14.10 4.87 -13.10
CA ILE A 207 -12.99 5.82 -13.07
C ILE A 207 -12.16 5.62 -14.33
N TYR A 208 -11.91 6.68 -15.03
CA TYR A 208 -11.08 6.72 -16.22
C TYR A 208 -9.79 7.48 -15.92
N LYS A 209 -8.67 6.89 -16.30
CA LYS A 209 -7.37 7.55 -16.20
C LYS A 209 -7.21 8.50 -17.39
N GLN A 210 -6.97 9.77 -17.13
CA GLN A 210 -6.60 10.74 -18.15
C GLN A 210 -5.08 10.73 -18.32
N ASN A 211 -4.59 10.38 -19.51
CA ASN A 211 -3.17 10.36 -19.87
C ASN A 211 -2.69 11.68 -20.49
N ASP A 212 -3.14 12.81 -20.01
CA ASP A 212 -2.61 14.10 -20.47
C ASP A 212 -1.45 14.53 -19.57
N TYR A 213 -0.26 14.04 -19.90
CA TYR A 213 0.97 14.57 -19.37
C TYR A 213 1.30 15.87 -20.14
N ASP A 214 1.06 17.01 -19.53
CA ASP A 214 1.62 18.29 -19.96
C ASP A 214 2.93 18.52 -19.17
N PRO A 215 4.10 18.36 -19.80
CA PRO A 215 5.38 18.53 -19.13
C PRO A 215 5.66 19.96 -18.68
N GLU A 216 4.94 20.95 -19.19
CA GLU A 216 5.11 22.37 -18.82
C GLU A 216 4.32 22.77 -17.57
N ARG A 217 3.37 21.93 -17.11
CA ARG A 217 2.46 22.28 -16.03
C ARG A 217 2.57 21.37 -14.83
N ASN A 218 3.60 20.70 -14.51
CA ASN A 218 3.66 19.88 -13.28
C ASN A 218 2.27 19.24 -12.94
N SER A 219 1.61 18.70 -14.00
CA SER A 219 0.18 18.44 -13.98
C SER A 219 -0.10 17.06 -13.40
N PHE A 220 -0.94 17.03 -12.43
CA PHE A 220 -1.49 15.83 -11.79
C PHE A 220 -2.33 15.05 -12.82
N GLU A 221 -2.22 13.71 -12.80
CA GLU A 221 -3.19 12.85 -13.48
C GLU A 221 -4.56 13.03 -12.80
N TYR A 222 -5.55 13.44 -13.57
CA TYR A 222 -6.91 13.58 -13.07
C TYR A 222 -7.71 12.33 -13.40
N PHE A 223 -8.46 11.84 -12.43
CA PHE A 223 -9.47 10.83 -12.66
C PHE A 223 -10.80 11.47 -12.99
N VAL A 224 -11.47 10.89 -13.97
CA VAL A 224 -12.87 11.17 -14.26
C VAL A 224 -13.66 9.96 -13.80
N ALA A 225 -14.62 10.16 -12.93
CA ALA A 225 -15.51 9.12 -12.46
C ALA A 225 -16.91 9.33 -13.01
N SER A 226 -17.59 8.25 -13.38
CA SER A 226 -18.98 8.28 -13.81
C SER A 226 -19.81 7.22 -13.13
N THR A 227 -21.11 7.51 -12.91
CA THR A 227 -22.08 6.56 -12.36
C THR A 227 -22.99 6.00 -13.48
N LYS A 228 -23.71 4.95 -13.15
CA LYS A 228 -24.74 4.35 -13.99
C LYS A 228 -25.87 5.33 -14.38
N GLU A 229 -26.11 6.32 -13.53
CA GLU A 229 -27.11 7.37 -13.70
C GLU A 229 -26.56 8.60 -14.48
N ASP A 230 -25.43 8.45 -15.21
CA ASP A 230 -24.78 9.51 -15.98
C ASP A 230 -24.31 10.70 -15.11
N ILE A 231 -23.94 10.45 -13.84
CA ILE A 231 -23.30 11.46 -13.01
C ILE A 231 -21.79 11.34 -13.14
N TRP A 232 -21.17 12.41 -13.60
CA TRP A 232 -19.73 12.51 -13.81
C TRP A 232 -19.08 13.39 -12.76
N SER A 233 -17.95 12.98 -12.26
CA SER A 233 -17.13 13.73 -11.32
C SER A 233 -15.72 13.90 -11.88
N HIS A 234 -15.21 15.11 -11.86
CA HIS A 234 -13.87 15.48 -12.21
C HIS A 234 -13.42 16.55 -11.21
N HIS A 235 -12.14 16.68 -10.95
CA HIS A 235 -11.55 17.56 -9.91
C HIS A 235 -12.33 18.85 -9.56
N MET A 236 -12.86 19.55 -10.53
CA MET A 236 -13.61 20.81 -10.34
C MET A 236 -15.04 20.74 -10.88
N PHE A 237 -15.53 19.59 -11.22
CA PHE A 237 -16.82 19.40 -11.87
C PHE A 237 -17.57 18.22 -11.30
N ARG A 238 -18.89 18.37 -11.14
CA ARG A 238 -19.83 17.28 -10.89
C ARG A 238 -21.13 17.57 -11.61
N GLY A 239 -21.60 16.65 -12.45
CA GLY A 239 -22.83 16.81 -13.23
C GLY A 239 -23.04 15.69 -14.24
N THR A 240 -23.97 15.89 -15.16
CA THR A 240 -24.23 14.94 -16.25
C THR A 240 -23.11 14.95 -17.28
N GLY A 241 -23.00 13.90 -18.08
CA GLY A 241 -21.98 13.79 -19.12
C GLY A 241 -22.06 14.93 -20.15
N GLU A 242 -23.26 15.37 -20.53
CA GLU A 242 -23.43 16.51 -21.42
C GLU A 242 -22.83 17.80 -20.82
N LYS A 243 -23.08 18.06 -19.53
CA LYS A 243 -22.51 19.20 -18.81
C LYS A 243 -21.01 19.08 -18.64
N LEU A 244 -20.47 17.86 -18.50
CA LEU A 244 -19.04 17.61 -18.47
C LEU A 244 -18.39 18.04 -19.79
N ILE A 245 -18.97 17.64 -20.94
CA ILE A 245 -18.44 18.02 -22.25
C ILE A 245 -18.43 19.56 -22.39
N GLN A 246 -19.52 20.25 -22.05
CA GLN A 246 -19.59 21.72 -22.10
C GLN A 246 -18.53 22.38 -21.20
N PHE A 247 -18.29 21.81 -20.01
CA PHE A 247 -17.24 22.26 -19.09
C PHE A 247 -15.84 22.08 -19.70
N VAL A 248 -15.56 20.90 -20.29
CA VAL A 248 -14.27 20.56 -20.90
C VAL A 248 -14.03 21.43 -22.15
N GLU A 249 -15.00 21.57 -23.04
CA GLU A 249 -14.90 22.44 -24.23
C GLU A 249 -14.51 23.87 -23.88
N LYS A 250 -15.06 24.38 -22.79
CA LYS A 250 -14.75 25.73 -22.32
C LYS A 250 -13.38 25.83 -21.66
N LYS A 251 -12.98 24.86 -20.89
CA LYS A 251 -11.81 24.96 -20.01
C LYS A 251 -10.58 24.21 -20.52
N TYR A 252 -10.79 23.13 -21.28
CA TYR A 252 -9.75 22.23 -21.78
C TYR A 252 -10.06 21.78 -23.22
N PRO A 253 -10.16 22.70 -24.19
CA PRO A 253 -10.64 22.38 -25.55
C PRO A 253 -9.83 21.28 -26.24
N ALA A 254 -8.54 21.16 -25.98
CA ALA A 254 -7.69 20.12 -26.55
C ALA A 254 -8.06 18.70 -26.06
N SER A 255 -8.71 18.58 -24.91
CA SER A 255 -9.12 17.28 -24.33
C SER A 255 -10.55 16.88 -24.68
N THR A 256 -11.30 17.70 -25.43
CA THR A 256 -12.74 17.47 -25.70
C THR A 256 -13.00 16.14 -26.37
N GLU A 257 -12.22 15.75 -27.36
CA GLU A 257 -12.39 14.49 -28.07
C GLU A 257 -12.18 13.28 -27.15
N TYR A 258 -11.19 13.35 -26.27
CA TYR A 258 -10.95 12.31 -25.26
C TYR A 258 -12.19 12.11 -24.37
N TYR A 259 -12.78 13.18 -23.84
CA TYR A 259 -13.98 13.08 -22.98
C TYR A 259 -15.23 12.60 -23.74
N ARG A 260 -15.36 12.92 -25.02
CA ARG A 260 -16.43 12.35 -25.87
C ARG A 260 -16.26 10.84 -26.03
N ASN A 261 -15.04 10.36 -26.28
CA ASN A 261 -14.74 8.93 -26.37
C ASN A 261 -15.01 8.22 -25.04
N LEU A 262 -14.69 8.82 -23.90
CA LEU A 262 -15.07 8.28 -22.60
C LEU A 262 -16.57 8.16 -22.41
N MET A 263 -17.35 9.15 -22.81
CA MET A 263 -18.82 9.08 -22.75
C MET A 263 -19.39 7.96 -23.62
N GLU A 264 -18.88 7.78 -24.82
CA GLU A 264 -19.29 6.66 -25.68
C GLU A 264 -18.94 5.30 -25.05
N TYR A 265 -17.76 5.19 -24.46
CA TYR A 265 -17.36 4.00 -23.72
C TYR A 265 -18.29 3.73 -22.54
N HIS A 266 -18.59 4.76 -21.73
CA HIS A 266 -19.52 4.71 -20.62
C HIS A 266 -20.91 4.20 -21.06
N LYS A 267 -21.47 4.77 -22.13
CA LYS A 267 -22.74 4.33 -22.68
C LYS A 267 -22.75 2.83 -23.06
N LYS A 268 -21.66 2.35 -23.67
CA LYS A 268 -21.51 0.92 -24.01
C LYS A 268 -21.45 0.04 -22.76
N GLN A 269 -20.77 0.48 -21.70
CA GLN A 269 -20.64 -0.31 -20.46
C GLN A 269 -21.97 -0.48 -19.73
N TYR A 270 -22.82 0.52 -19.77
CA TYR A 270 -24.10 0.52 -19.06
C TYR A 270 -25.33 0.29 -19.98
N ASN A 271 -25.12 0.04 -21.27
CA ASN A 271 -26.19 -0.11 -22.28
C ASN A 271 -27.15 1.11 -22.30
N LEU A 272 -26.61 2.32 -22.25
CA LEU A 272 -27.33 3.59 -22.30
C LEU A 272 -27.48 4.11 -23.73
#